data_f196800f8a791c52a62f2862c06d5d6c
#
_entry.id   f196800f8a791c52a62f2862c06d5d6c
#
_cell.length_a   1.000
_cell.length_b   1.000
_cell.length_c   1.000
_cell.angle_alpha   90.00
_cell.angle_beta   90.00
_cell.angle_gamma   90.00
#
_symmetry.space_group_name_H-M   'P 1'
#
loop_
_entity.id
_entity.type
_entity.pdbx_description
1 polymer ?
#
loop_
_entity_poly.entity_id
_entity_poly.type
_entity_poly.pdbx_seq_one_letter_code
_entity_poly.pdbx_strand_id
1 'polypeptide(L)'
;MEDCAMTFEERFFARRRADLDALRDYGFSETDGGFCLRQSVAGGQFALEVFVSAEGIVSSRMLDKDSGSEYTLYKVAGASGTFVGAAREEAERVLSAVAERCFVLDVFRSEQARAVIDHAATRYGSRPEFLWKNLSENAVLRRTDSRKWFAVFAIIAREKLGLAGSGRVEIIDLRISPDELPATLDGQHFLPGWHMNKRTWYTVVLDGGICTDELLRRVDESWRLVGK
;
A
#
# COMPACT_ATOMS: atom_id res chain seq x y z
N MET A 1 -24.64 -2.75 -9.44
CA MET A 1 -23.19 -2.80 -9.12
C MET A 1 -23.04 -3.90 -8.12
N GLU A 2 -22.51 -5.05 -8.57
CA GLU A 2 -22.22 -6.16 -7.66
C GLU A 2 -21.11 -5.71 -6.72
N ASP A 3 -21.42 -5.72 -5.42
CA ASP A 3 -20.45 -5.57 -4.35
C ASP A 3 -19.54 -6.81 -4.43
N CYS A 4 -18.39 -6.68 -5.08
CA CYS A 4 -17.43 -7.79 -5.20
C CYS A 4 -16.87 -8.03 -3.80
N ALA A 5 -17.43 -8.99 -3.10
CA ALA A 5 -16.96 -9.37 -1.77
C ALA A 5 -15.48 -9.77 -1.85
N MET A 6 -14.65 -9.16 -1.00
CA MET A 6 -13.21 -9.48 -0.91
C MET A 6 -13.02 -10.97 -0.68
N THR A 7 -12.09 -11.57 -1.41
CA THR A 7 -11.68 -12.96 -1.19
C THR A 7 -11.04 -13.14 0.19
N PHE A 8 -10.88 -14.39 0.62
CA PHE A 8 -10.23 -14.69 1.91
C PHE A 8 -8.81 -14.11 1.97
N GLU A 9 -8.04 -14.24 0.90
CA GLU A 9 -6.66 -13.76 0.81
C GLU A 9 -6.58 -12.23 0.67
N GLU A 10 -7.48 -11.60 -0.08
CA GLU A 10 -7.49 -10.15 -0.24
C GLU A 10 -7.61 -9.41 1.10
N ARG A 11 -8.19 -10.02 2.12
CA ARG A 11 -8.26 -9.45 3.47
C ARG A 11 -6.88 -9.14 4.06
N PHE A 12 -5.84 -9.88 3.67
CA PHE A 12 -4.47 -9.76 4.18
C PHE A 12 -3.57 -8.99 3.22
N PHE A 13 -3.78 -9.14 1.91
CA PHE A 13 -2.86 -8.66 0.89
C PHE A 13 -3.36 -7.44 0.09
N ALA A 14 -4.60 -6.99 0.33
CA ALA A 14 -5.10 -5.77 -0.30
C ALA A 14 -4.14 -4.59 -0.05
N ARG A 15 -3.83 -3.84 -1.13
CA ARG A 15 -2.91 -2.69 -1.10
C ARG A 15 -1.48 -3.03 -0.65
N ARG A 16 -1.06 -4.25 -0.91
CA ARG A 16 0.31 -4.70 -0.67
C ARG A 16 0.94 -5.17 -1.97
N ARG A 17 2.24 -5.05 -2.07
CA ARG A 17 3.06 -5.58 -3.16
C ARG A 17 4.07 -6.55 -2.56
N ALA A 18 4.27 -7.68 -3.23
CA ALA A 18 5.27 -8.65 -2.84
C ALA A 18 6.69 -8.06 -2.92
N ASP A 19 7.49 -8.35 -1.91
CA ASP A 19 8.94 -8.17 -1.91
C ASP A 19 9.55 -9.53 -2.19
N LEU A 20 10.13 -9.68 -3.39
CA LEU A 20 10.60 -10.98 -3.88
C LEU A 20 11.78 -11.52 -3.07
N ASP A 21 12.65 -10.65 -2.57
CA ASP A 21 13.76 -11.07 -1.73
C ASP A 21 13.25 -11.51 -0.36
N ALA A 22 12.31 -10.78 0.22
CA ALA A 22 11.68 -11.17 1.46
C ALA A 22 10.88 -12.48 1.35
N LEU A 23 10.26 -12.79 0.18
CA LEU A 23 9.64 -14.10 -0.06
C LEU A 23 10.68 -15.22 -0.01
N ARG A 24 11.84 -15.08 -0.67
CA ARG A 24 12.92 -16.06 -0.63
C ARG A 24 13.45 -16.27 0.78
N ASP A 25 13.74 -15.18 1.48
CA ASP A 25 14.26 -15.20 2.86
C ASP A 25 13.26 -15.81 3.84
N TYR A 26 11.98 -15.68 3.57
CA TYR A 26 10.90 -16.28 4.40
C TYR A 26 10.77 -17.79 4.18
N GLY A 27 11.29 -18.32 3.06
CA GLY A 27 11.28 -19.74 2.73
C GLY A 27 10.29 -20.15 1.62
N PHE A 28 9.85 -19.20 0.80
CA PHE A 28 9.16 -19.52 -0.44
C PHE A 28 10.13 -20.14 -1.45
N SER A 29 9.67 -21.18 -2.15
CA SER A 29 10.38 -21.76 -3.29
C SER A 29 9.86 -21.16 -4.59
N GLU A 30 10.76 -20.85 -5.52
CA GLU A 30 10.39 -20.41 -6.86
C GLU A 30 9.78 -21.60 -7.64
N THR A 31 8.73 -21.32 -8.40
CA THR A 31 8.02 -22.28 -9.25
C THR A 31 7.72 -21.63 -10.61
N ASP A 32 7.30 -22.45 -11.60
CA ASP A 32 6.76 -21.91 -12.84
C ASP A 32 5.55 -21.01 -12.55
N GLY A 33 5.73 -19.69 -12.74
CA GLY A 33 4.68 -18.68 -12.56
C GLY A 33 4.66 -17.96 -11.23
N GLY A 34 5.61 -18.20 -10.29
CA GLY A 34 5.65 -17.44 -9.04
C GLY A 34 6.40 -18.12 -7.90
N PHE A 35 5.92 -17.92 -6.70
CA PHE A 35 6.52 -18.39 -5.45
C PHE A 35 5.51 -19.25 -4.66
N CYS A 36 5.95 -20.35 -4.06
CA CYS A 36 5.12 -21.23 -3.26
C CYS A 36 5.73 -21.46 -1.88
N LEU A 37 4.91 -21.30 -0.83
CA LEU A 37 5.24 -21.69 0.54
C LEU A 37 4.31 -22.83 0.96
N ARG A 38 4.86 -23.88 1.57
CA ARG A 38 4.08 -24.98 2.14
C ARG A 38 4.34 -25.11 3.63
N GLN A 39 3.30 -24.97 4.44
CA GLN A 39 3.38 -25.10 5.89
C GLN A 39 2.41 -26.14 6.42
N SER A 40 2.84 -26.88 7.43
CA SER A 40 1.99 -27.82 8.15
C SER A 40 1.09 -27.06 9.12
N VAL A 41 -0.21 -27.35 9.12
CA VAL A 41 -1.24 -26.72 9.95
C VAL A 41 -2.17 -27.78 10.56
N ALA A 42 -3.05 -27.39 11.48
CA ALA A 42 -4.00 -28.23 12.19
C ALA A 42 -3.33 -29.48 12.82
N GLY A 43 -2.31 -29.24 13.67
CA GLY A 43 -1.59 -30.30 14.34
C GLY A 43 -0.83 -31.26 13.41
N GLY A 44 -0.60 -30.85 12.17
CA GLY A 44 0.13 -31.65 11.17
C GLY A 44 -0.76 -32.41 10.20
N GLN A 45 -2.07 -32.40 10.37
CA GLN A 45 -3.03 -33.08 9.50
C GLN A 45 -3.11 -32.49 8.10
N PHE A 46 -2.99 -31.14 8.01
CA PHE A 46 -3.08 -30.42 6.74
C PHE A 46 -1.75 -29.76 6.36
N ALA A 47 -1.60 -29.50 5.06
CA ALA A 47 -0.60 -28.63 4.49
C ALA A 47 -1.30 -27.41 3.90
N LEU A 48 -0.98 -26.21 4.40
CA LEU A 48 -1.38 -24.96 3.78
C LEU A 48 -0.32 -24.57 2.75
N GLU A 49 -0.73 -24.44 1.50
CA GLU A 49 0.08 -23.88 0.42
C GLU A 49 -0.35 -22.46 0.15
N VAL A 50 0.62 -21.55 0.16
CA VAL A 50 0.43 -20.14 -0.19
C VAL A 50 1.20 -19.88 -1.47
N PHE A 51 0.52 -19.47 -2.52
CA PHE A 51 1.10 -19.15 -3.82
C PHE A 51 1.01 -17.67 -4.09
N VAL A 52 2.13 -17.09 -4.55
CA VAL A 52 2.22 -15.69 -4.99
C VAL A 52 2.61 -15.72 -6.47
N SER A 53 1.71 -15.26 -7.35
CA SER A 53 1.97 -15.23 -8.79
C SER A 53 3.03 -14.19 -9.17
N ALA A 54 3.53 -14.25 -10.40
CA ALA A 54 4.47 -13.26 -10.93
C ALA A 54 3.92 -11.82 -10.89
N GLU A 55 2.57 -11.67 -10.97
CA GLU A 55 1.86 -10.40 -10.85
C GLU A 55 1.63 -9.96 -9.39
N GLY A 56 2.04 -10.81 -8.41
CA GLY A 56 1.85 -10.55 -6.98
C GLY A 56 0.48 -10.91 -6.42
N ILE A 57 -0.34 -11.66 -7.17
CA ILE A 57 -1.63 -12.16 -6.70
C ILE A 57 -1.40 -13.33 -5.75
N VAL A 58 -2.03 -13.28 -4.57
CA VAL A 58 -1.91 -14.32 -3.56
C VAL A 58 -3.13 -15.23 -3.59
N SER A 59 -2.87 -16.52 -3.59
CA SER A 59 -3.87 -17.58 -3.38
C SER A 59 -3.40 -18.57 -2.33
N SER A 60 -4.31 -19.25 -1.68
CA SER A 60 -3.98 -20.33 -0.74
C SER A 60 -4.84 -21.54 -0.95
N ARG A 61 -4.33 -22.72 -0.61
CA ARG A 61 -5.11 -23.96 -0.53
C ARG A 61 -4.63 -24.81 0.63
N MET A 62 -5.57 -25.47 1.27
CA MET A 62 -5.28 -26.39 2.37
C MET A 62 -5.53 -27.81 1.90
N LEU A 63 -4.52 -28.66 1.97
CA LEU A 63 -4.56 -30.03 1.51
C LEU A 63 -4.51 -30.98 2.71
N ASP A 64 -5.45 -31.90 2.79
CA ASP A 64 -5.38 -33.04 3.72
C ASP A 64 -4.19 -33.93 3.30
N LYS A 65 -3.30 -34.23 4.23
CA LYS A 65 -2.06 -34.96 3.91
C LYS A 65 -2.26 -36.44 3.62
N ASP A 66 -3.33 -37.04 4.15
CA ASP A 66 -3.59 -38.44 4.00
C ASP A 66 -4.34 -38.74 2.69
N SER A 67 -5.35 -37.91 2.38
CA SER A 67 -6.17 -38.10 1.18
C SER A 67 -5.71 -37.27 -0.03
N GLY A 68 -4.90 -36.23 0.18
CA GLY A 68 -4.54 -35.25 -0.85
C GLY A 68 -5.69 -34.32 -1.26
N SER A 69 -6.86 -34.45 -0.63
CA SER A 69 -8.05 -33.66 -0.97
C SER A 69 -7.92 -32.21 -0.46
N GLU A 70 -8.47 -31.26 -1.22
CA GLU A 70 -8.51 -29.86 -0.79
C GLU A 70 -9.62 -29.64 0.24
N TYR A 71 -9.27 -29.01 1.35
CA TYR A 71 -10.19 -28.59 2.39
C TYR A 71 -10.52 -27.10 2.25
N THR A 72 -11.73 -26.77 1.81
CA THR A 72 -12.12 -25.40 1.45
C THR A 72 -12.94 -24.67 2.52
N LEU A 73 -13.49 -25.37 3.52
CA LEU A 73 -14.40 -24.80 4.52
C LEU A 73 -13.77 -23.69 5.36
N TYR A 74 -12.44 -23.66 5.51
CA TYR A 74 -11.76 -22.59 6.24
C TYR A 74 -11.91 -21.20 5.59
N LYS A 75 -12.19 -21.13 4.27
CA LYS A 75 -12.44 -19.88 3.53
C LYS A 75 -13.92 -19.47 3.53
N VAL A 76 -14.83 -20.36 3.80
CA VAL A 76 -16.27 -20.11 3.67
C VAL A 76 -16.76 -19.26 4.84
N ALA A 77 -17.21 -18.03 4.54
CA ALA A 77 -17.82 -17.15 5.54
C ALA A 77 -19.07 -17.83 6.13
N GLY A 78 -19.16 -17.91 7.46
CA GLY A 78 -20.29 -18.56 8.15
C GLY A 78 -20.15 -20.08 8.35
N ALA A 79 -19.17 -20.76 7.74
CA ALA A 79 -18.85 -22.13 8.14
C ALA A 79 -18.36 -22.15 9.59
N SER A 80 -19.00 -22.98 10.43
CA SER A 80 -18.78 -23.05 11.87
C SER A 80 -18.44 -24.49 12.30
N GLY A 81 -17.87 -24.60 13.49
CA GLY A 81 -17.41 -25.83 14.09
C GLY A 81 -15.99 -25.68 14.64
N THR A 82 -15.69 -26.37 15.75
CA THR A 82 -14.39 -26.24 16.43
C THR A 82 -13.21 -26.48 15.50
N PHE A 83 -13.32 -27.49 14.64
CA PHE A 83 -12.26 -27.83 13.68
C PHE A 83 -12.12 -26.78 12.57
N VAL A 84 -13.24 -26.32 11.99
CA VAL A 84 -13.24 -25.27 10.97
C VAL A 84 -12.62 -23.98 11.50
N GLY A 85 -13.00 -23.60 12.74
CA GLY A 85 -12.45 -22.43 13.43
C GLY A 85 -10.94 -22.53 13.59
N ALA A 86 -10.44 -23.64 14.15
CA ALA A 86 -9.01 -23.86 14.35
C ALA A 86 -8.22 -23.84 13.03
N ALA A 87 -8.71 -24.50 11.99
CA ALA A 87 -8.06 -24.51 10.68
C ALA A 87 -8.02 -23.11 10.06
N ARG A 88 -9.11 -22.33 10.21
CA ARG A 88 -9.17 -20.94 9.75
C ARG A 88 -8.18 -20.06 10.50
N GLU A 89 -8.14 -20.10 11.84
CA GLU A 89 -7.22 -19.31 12.66
C GLU A 89 -5.75 -19.59 12.31
N GLU A 90 -5.40 -20.85 12.05
CA GLU A 90 -4.04 -21.19 11.64
C GLU A 90 -3.72 -20.66 10.23
N ALA A 91 -4.65 -20.75 9.28
CA ALA A 91 -4.46 -20.18 7.94
C ALA A 91 -4.33 -18.65 8.01
N GLU A 92 -5.18 -17.96 8.78
CA GLU A 92 -5.13 -16.52 8.98
C GLU A 92 -3.80 -16.08 9.62
N ARG A 93 -3.28 -16.83 10.60
CA ARG A 93 -1.99 -16.57 11.23
C ARG A 93 -0.84 -16.67 10.22
N VAL A 94 -0.83 -17.71 9.37
CA VAL A 94 0.19 -17.87 8.32
C VAL A 94 0.11 -16.75 7.31
N LEU A 95 -1.08 -16.44 6.78
CA LEU A 95 -1.28 -15.37 5.79
C LEU A 95 -0.92 -14.00 6.36
N SER A 96 -1.27 -13.71 7.62
CA SER A 96 -0.87 -12.46 8.29
C SER A 96 0.64 -12.35 8.41
N ALA A 97 1.33 -13.42 8.83
CA ALA A 97 2.79 -13.42 8.96
C ALA A 97 3.49 -13.23 7.60
N VAL A 98 2.97 -13.85 6.53
CA VAL A 98 3.45 -13.65 5.16
C VAL A 98 3.23 -12.20 4.72
N ALA A 99 2.02 -11.66 4.94
CA ALA A 99 1.69 -10.29 4.56
C ALA A 99 2.55 -9.25 5.28
N GLU A 100 2.89 -9.47 6.54
CA GLU A 100 3.73 -8.57 7.33
C GLU A 100 5.21 -8.63 6.96
N ARG A 101 5.73 -9.82 6.64
CA ARG A 101 7.16 -10.04 6.44
C ARG A 101 7.60 -9.98 4.98
N CYS A 102 6.71 -10.35 4.05
CA CYS A 102 7.05 -10.52 2.65
C CYS A 102 6.37 -9.50 1.74
N PHE A 103 5.56 -8.60 2.29
CA PHE A 103 4.84 -7.61 1.48
C PHE A 103 5.00 -6.21 2.06
N VAL A 104 5.17 -5.24 1.16
CA VAL A 104 5.19 -3.81 1.49
C VAL A 104 3.86 -3.16 1.13
N LEU A 105 3.46 -2.13 1.88
CA LEU A 105 2.26 -1.37 1.54
C LEU A 105 2.46 -0.65 0.20
N ASP A 106 1.54 -0.86 -0.73
CA ASP A 106 1.51 -0.29 -2.08
C ASP A 106 0.15 0.41 -2.29
N VAL A 107 -0.06 1.46 -1.53
CA VAL A 107 -1.30 2.24 -1.52
C VAL A 107 -1.33 3.20 -2.71
N PHE A 108 -0.20 3.84 -3.00
CA PHE A 108 -0.06 4.86 -4.05
C PHE A 108 0.53 4.21 -5.31
N ARG A 109 -0.25 4.18 -6.40
CA ARG A 109 0.04 3.38 -7.60
C ARG A 109 0.33 4.20 -8.84
N SER A 110 0.06 5.52 -8.85
CA SER A 110 0.43 6.38 -9.97
C SER A 110 1.95 6.35 -10.17
N GLU A 111 2.39 6.46 -11.41
CA GLU A 111 3.83 6.52 -11.74
C GLU A 111 4.52 7.67 -11.00
N GLN A 112 3.82 8.80 -10.88
CA GLN A 112 4.32 9.97 -10.15
C GLN A 112 4.48 9.71 -8.65
N ALA A 113 3.51 9.05 -8.01
CA ALA A 113 3.62 8.72 -6.59
C ALA A 113 4.78 7.74 -6.33
N ARG A 114 4.92 6.71 -7.17
CA ARG A 114 6.06 5.77 -7.09
C ARG A 114 7.38 6.47 -7.28
N ALA A 115 7.50 7.35 -8.28
CA ALA A 115 8.72 8.12 -8.52
C ALA A 115 9.09 8.98 -7.30
N VAL A 116 8.13 9.63 -6.65
CA VAL A 116 8.38 10.41 -5.42
C VAL A 116 8.81 9.50 -4.26
N ILE A 117 8.17 8.35 -4.08
CA ILE A 117 8.49 7.41 -2.99
C ILE A 117 9.93 6.87 -3.17
N ASP A 118 10.30 6.47 -4.38
CA ASP A 118 11.62 5.96 -4.70
C ASP A 118 12.69 7.06 -4.56
N HIS A 119 12.40 8.27 -5.03
CA HIS A 119 13.27 9.44 -4.87
C HIS A 119 13.50 9.77 -3.39
N ALA A 120 12.44 9.81 -2.59
CA ALA A 120 12.54 10.09 -1.15
C ALA A 120 13.31 9.00 -0.39
N ALA A 121 13.11 7.72 -0.75
CA ALA A 121 13.83 6.61 -0.17
C ALA A 121 15.32 6.66 -0.50
N THR A 122 15.66 6.87 -1.77
CA THR A 122 17.05 6.89 -2.26
C THR A 122 17.82 8.12 -1.77
N ARG A 123 17.19 9.30 -1.83
CA ARG A 123 17.87 10.58 -1.58
C ARG A 123 17.87 10.99 -0.11
N TYR A 124 16.81 10.64 0.64
CA TYR A 124 16.60 11.11 2.01
C TYR A 124 16.46 10.00 3.03
N GLY A 125 16.46 8.72 2.61
CA GLY A 125 16.18 7.57 3.48
C GLY A 125 14.76 7.61 4.06
N SER A 126 13.85 8.36 3.44
CA SER A 126 12.46 8.55 3.91
C SER A 126 11.51 7.62 3.16
N ARG A 127 10.69 6.90 3.90
CA ARG A 127 9.66 6.01 3.36
C ARG A 127 8.28 6.45 3.84
N PRO A 128 7.18 6.13 3.13
CA PRO A 128 5.83 6.45 3.56
C PRO A 128 5.52 5.85 4.94
N GLU A 129 5.07 6.69 5.87
CA GLU A 129 4.58 6.28 7.19
C GLU A 129 3.06 6.44 7.25
N PHE A 130 2.34 5.34 7.50
CA PHE A 130 0.88 5.31 7.63
C PHE A 130 0.50 5.50 9.11
N LEU A 131 0.21 6.73 9.50
CA LEU A 131 0.05 7.10 10.91
C LEU A 131 -1.36 6.87 11.45
N TRP A 132 -2.35 6.82 10.58
CA TRP A 132 -3.75 6.83 10.98
C TRP A 132 -4.45 5.52 10.64
N LYS A 133 -4.91 4.79 11.63
CA LYS A 133 -5.63 3.52 11.44
C LYS A 133 -6.89 3.67 10.56
N ASN A 134 -7.60 4.79 10.73
CA ASN A 134 -8.85 5.07 10.00
C ASN A 134 -8.64 5.79 8.66
N LEU A 135 -7.42 6.18 8.31
CA LEU A 135 -7.04 6.85 7.07
C LEU A 135 -5.90 6.06 6.40
N SER A 136 -6.17 4.80 6.09
CA SER A 136 -5.18 3.87 5.51
C SER A 136 -4.68 4.26 4.11
N GLU A 137 -5.26 5.31 3.52
CA GLU A 137 -4.89 5.88 2.23
C GLU A 137 -4.13 7.21 2.37
N ASN A 138 -3.69 7.53 3.58
CA ASN A 138 -2.88 8.70 3.85
C ASN A 138 -1.53 8.26 4.42
N ALA A 139 -0.47 8.83 3.89
CA ALA A 139 0.88 8.58 4.38
C ALA A 139 1.71 9.87 4.41
N VAL A 140 2.67 9.92 5.31
CA VAL A 140 3.58 11.07 5.42
C VAL A 140 5.00 10.66 5.05
N LEU A 141 5.75 11.58 4.44
CA LEU A 141 7.20 11.51 4.35
C LEU A 141 7.81 12.49 5.35
N ARG A 142 8.73 11.99 6.15
CA ARG A 142 9.43 12.78 7.18
C ARG A 142 10.90 12.89 6.89
N ARG A 143 11.47 13.99 7.33
CA ARG A 143 12.94 14.07 7.47
C ARG A 143 13.41 13.08 8.53
N THR A 144 14.50 12.40 8.24
CA THR A 144 15.10 11.43 9.18
C THR A 144 15.74 12.11 10.41
N ASP A 145 16.24 13.32 10.25
CA ASP A 145 16.90 14.10 11.30
C ASP A 145 15.93 14.82 12.25
N SER A 146 14.97 15.58 11.72
CA SER A 146 14.06 16.42 12.52
C SER A 146 12.68 15.83 12.76
N ARG A 147 12.37 14.71 12.10
CA ARG A 147 11.05 14.06 12.11
C ARG A 147 9.89 14.94 11.60
N LYS A 148 10.19 16.12 11.07
CA LYS A 148 9.19 17.02 10.51
C LYS A 148 8.69 16.48 9.15
N TRP A 149 7.40 16.69 8.87
CA TRP A 149 6.78 16.29 7.60
C TRP A 149 7.17 17.25 6.49
N PHE A 150 7.61 16.70 5.35
CA PHE A 150 7.85 17.46 4.14
C PHE A 150 6.89 17.08 3.00
N ALA A 151 6.23 15.94 3.08
CA ALA A 151 5.20 15.55 2.12
C ALA A 151 4.10 14.72 2.81
N VAL A 152 2.87 14.83 2.31
CA VAL A 152 1.73 14.02 2.75
C VAL A 152 0.99 13.51 1.51
N PHE A 153 0.88 12.20 1.37
CA PHE A 153 0.07 11.56 0.34
C PHE A 153 -1.35 11.32 0.81
N ALA A 154 -2.31 11.41 -0.10
CA ALA A 154 -3.69 11.00 0.11
C ALA A 154 -4.35 10.55 -1.20
N ILE A 155 -5.45 9.78 -1.09
CA ILE A 155 -6.32 9.42 -2.22
C ILE A 155 -7.69 10.04 -2.00
N ILE A 156 -8.06 11.03 -2.82
CA ILE A 156 -9.22 11.90 -2.61
C ILE A 156 -10.17 11.83 -3.80
N ALA A 157 -11.48 11.92 -3.56
CA ALA A 157 -12.46 12.07 -4.62
C ALA A 157 -12.24 13.41 -5.36
N ARG A 158 -12.21 13.38 -6.70
CA ARG A 158 -11.93 14.56 -7.55
C ARG A 158 -12.87 15.73 -7.24
N GLU A 159 -14.14 15.44 -7.00
CA GLU A 159 -15.17 16.42 -6.63
C GLU A 159 -14.84 17.23 -5.37
N LYS A 160 -14.19 16.59 -4.38
CA LYS A 160 -13.78 17.28 -3.13
C LYS A 160 -12.63 18.25 -3.34
N LEU A 161 -11.88 18.09 -4.42
CA LEU A 161 -10.81 18.98 -4.83
C LEU A 161 -11.30 20.06 -5.82
N GLY A 162 -12.59 20.03 -6.20
CA GLY A 162 -13.13 20.94 -7.22
C GLY A 162 -12.68 20.60 -8.64
N LEU A 163 -12.16 19.38 -8.86
CA LEU A 163 -11.67 18.93 -10.17
C LEU A 163 -12.79 18.31 -10.99
N ALA A 164 -12.71 18.49 -12.31
CA ALA A 164 -13.62 17.85 -13.25
C ALA A 164 -13.44 16.33 -13.29
N GLY A 165 -14.50 15.61 -13.68
CA GLY A 165 -14.53 14.16 -13.78
C GLY A 165 -14.96 13.49 -12.48
N SER A 166 -15.20 12.19 -12.56
CA SER A 166 -15.60 11.34 -11.44
C SER A 166 -14.42 10.46 -10.97
N GLY A 167 -14.58 9.84 -9.81
CA GLY A 167 -13.59 8.93 -9.24
C GLY A 167 -12.62 9.59 -8.26
N ARG A 168 -11.55 8.87 -7.98
CA ARG A 168 -10.55 9.28 -6.98
C ARG A 168 -9.21 9.53 -7.67
N VAL A 169 -8.41 10.38 -7.08
CA VAL A 169 -7.08 10.73 -7.56
C VAL A 169 -6.09 10.74 -6.40
N GLU A 170 -4.88 10.34 -6.68
CA GLU A 170 -3.76 10.48 -5.75
C GLU A 170 -3.27 11.92 -5.75
N ILE A 171 -2.98 12.41 -4.56
CA ILE A 171 -2.42 13.75 -4.35
C ILE A 171 -1.21 13.67 -3.45
N ILE A 172 -0.38 14.70 -3.53
CA ILE A 172 0.68 14.95 -2.56
C ILE A 172 0.62 16.40 -2.09
N ASP A 173 0.55 16.61 -0.78
CA ASP A 173 0.73 17.91 -0.18
C ASP A 173 2.23 18.16 0.06
N LEU A 174 2.73 19.32 -0.37
CA LEU A 174 4.11 19.75 -0.25
C LEU A 174 4.20 21.11 0.45
N ARG A 175 5.32 21.36 1.12
CA ARG A 175 5.62 22.66 1.71
C ARG A 175 6.00 23.67 0.65
N ILE A 176 5.65 24.92 0.90
CA ILE A 176 6.00 26.06 0.05
C ILE A 176 6.24 27.31 0.90
N SER A 177 7.04 28.24 0.40
CA SER A 177 7.13 29.59 0.95
C SER A 177 5.80 30.32 0.78
N PRO A 178 5.30 31.05 1.80
CA PRO A 178 4.08 31.85 1.67
C PRO A 178 4.11 32.85 0.50
N ASP A 179 5.28 33.36 0.16
CA ASP A 179 5.45 34.37 -0.90
C ASP A 179 5.33 33.73 -2.31
N GLU A 180 5.68 32.48 -2.45
CA GLU A 180 5.62 31.73 -3.72
C GLU A 180 4.24 31.10 -3.97
N LEU A 181 3.47 30.87 -2.91
CA LEU A 181 2.21 30.16 -2.98
C LEU A 181 1.19 30.76 -3.97
N PRO A 182 0.91 32.09 -3.99
CA PRO A 182 -0.07 32.66 -4.90
C PRO A 182 0.27 32.47 -6.39
N ALA A 183 1.56 32.49 -6.73
CA ALA A 183 2.03 32.30 -8.10
C ALA A 183 2.08 30.82 -8.52
N THR A 184 2.03 29.90 -7.55
CA THR A 184 2.08 28.45 -7.82
C THR A 184 0.71 27.87 -8.09
N LEU A 185 -0.34 28.36 -7.44
CA LEU A 185 -1.69 27.80 -7.56
C LEU A 185 -2.28 28.08 -8.95
N ASP A 186 -2.68 27.03 -9.66
CA ASP A 186 -3.31 27.10 -10.98
C ASP A 186 -4.79 26.64 -11.01
N GLY A 187 -5.26 26.09 -9.88
CA GLY A 187 -6.62 25.56 -9.74
C GLY A 187 -6.88 24.23 -10.44
N GLN A 188 -5.86 23.61 -11.05
CA GLN A 188 -5.98 22.35 -11.78
C GLN A 188 -5.00 21.29 -11.27
N HIS A 189 -3.70 21.57 -11.30
CA HIS A 189 -2.65 20.64 -10.88
C HIS A 189 -2.06 21.04 -9.52
N PHE A 190 -2.08 22.33 -9.23
CA PHE A 190 -1.60 22.92 -7.98
C PHE A 190 -2.75 23.60 -7.25
N LEU A 191 -3.18 23.00 -6.15
CA LEU A 191 -4.34 23.42 -5.37
C LEU A 191 -3.92 23.87 -3.97
N PRO A 192 -4.78 24.61 -3.23
CA PRO A 192 -4.55 24.89 -1.82
C PRO A 192 -4.41 23.59 -1.02
N GLY A 193 -3.47 23.53 -0.06
CA GLY A 193 -3.16 22.35 0.71
C GLY A 193 -4.39 21.63 1.28
N TRP A 194 -4.53 20.33 0.99
CA TRP A 194 -5.65 19.49 1.42
C TRP A 194 -5.49 19.15 2.91
N HIS A 195 -6.42 19.63 3.74
CA HIS A 195 -6.38 19.48 5.20
C HIS A 195 -5.07 19.99 5.86
N MET A 196 -4.25 20.74 5.13
CA MET A 196 -3.01 21.32 5.60
C MET A 196 -3.13 22.83 5.78
N ASN A 197 -2.15 23.45 6.42
CA ASN A 197 -2.10 24.90 6.54
C ASN A 197 -1.94 25.56 5.15
N LYS A 198 -2.99 26.22 4.68
CA LYS A 198 -3.10 26.84 3.35
C LYS A 198 -2.14 28.00 3.10
N ARG A 199 -1.32 28.39 4.06
CA ARG A 199 -0.29 29.45 3.89
C ARG A 199 1.08 28.89 3.59
N THR A 200 1.32 27.61 3.95
CA THR A 200 2.64 26.97 3.89
C THR A 200 2.62 25.58 3.25
N TRP A 201 1.47 25.18 2.72
CA TRP A 201 1.28 23.92 2.01
C TRP A 201 0.41 24.12 0.79
N TYR A 202 0.69 23.35 -0.25
CA TYR A 202 -0.13 23.21 -1.44
C TYR A 202 -0.24 21.77 -1.84
N THR A 203 -1.25 21.44 -2.60
CA THR A 203 -1.55 20.10 -3.10
C THR A 203 -1.12 19.99 -4.56
N VAL A 204 -0.46 18.92 -4.91
CA VAL A 204 -0.17 18.52 -6.28
C VAL A 204 -1.03 17.31 -6.64
N VAL A 205 -1.73 17.39 -7.76
CA VAL A 205 -2.53 16.29 -8.29
C VAL A 205 -1.62 15.35 -9.08
N LEU A 206 -1.65 14.04 -8.74
CA LEU A 206 -0.78 13.02 -9.31
C LEU A 206 -1.51 12.24 -10.42
N ASP A 207 -1.96 12.94 -11.45
CA ASP A 207 -2.70 12.37 -12.58
C ASP A 207 -1.95 12.45 -13.93
N GLY A 208 -0.65 12.74 -13.88
CA GLY A 208 0.19 12.86 -15.07
C GLY A 208 0.17 14.26 -15.70
N GLY A 209 -0.61 15.19 -15.15
CA GLY A 209 -0.76 16.54 -15.71
C GLY A 209 0.48 17.44 -15.57
N ILE A 210 1.44 17.09 -14.70
CA ILE A 210 2.74 17.75 -14.58
C ILE A 210 3.88 16.77 -14.89
N CYS A 211 5.03 17.32 -15.31
CA CYS A 211 6.23 16.51 -15.54
C CYS A 211 6.76 15.92 -14.21
N THR A 212 7.18 14.66 -14.23
CA THR A 212 7.75 14.00 -13.05
C THR A 212 8.99 14.71 -12.51
N ASP A 213 9.87 15.22 -13.38
CA ASP A 213 11.06 15.96 -12.95
C ASP A 213 10.71 17.26 -12.20
N GLU A 214 9.67 17.96 -12.63
CA GLU A 214 9.16 19.13 -11.90
C GLU A 214 8.60 18.72 -10.54
N LEU A 215 7.84 17.64 -10.46
CA LEU A 215 7.32 17.12 -9.21
C LEU A 215 8.48 16.77 -8.23
N LEU A 216 9.51 16.07 -8.69
CA LEU A 216 10.65 15.70 -7.87
C LEU A 216 11.42 16.93 -7.38
N ARG A 217 11.60 17.95 -8.23
CA ARG A 217 12.20 19.22 -7.83
C ARG A 217 11.40 19.90 -6.71
N ARG A 218 10.07 19.91 -6.81
CA ARG A 218 9.17 20.45 -5.78
C ARG A 218 9.23 19.68 -4.47
N VAL A 219 9.39 18.36 -4.54
CA VAL A 219 9.63 17.51 -3.35
C VAL A 219 10.96 17.89 -2.68
N ASP A 220 12.02 18.12 -3.45
CA ASP A 220 13.31 18.58 -2.95
C ASP A 220 13.23 19.95 -2.27
N GLU A 221 12.46 20.88 -2.84
CA GLU A 221 12.20 22.21 -2.25
C GLU A 221 11.46 22.08 -0.92
N SER A 222 10.41 21.27 -0.90
CA SER A 222 9.65 20.98 0.31
C SER A 222 10.52 20.39 1.43
N TRP A 223 11.40 19.45 1.08
CA TRP A 223 12.35 18.86 2.03
C TRP A 223 13.33 19.89 2.60
N ARG A 224 13.84 20.82 1.76
CA ARG A 224 14.76 21.90 2.20
C ARG A 224 14.07 22.89 3.12
N LEU A 225 12.81 23.28 2.84
CA LEU A 225 12.06 24.24 3.65
C LEU A 225 11.85 23.75 5.09
N VAL A 226 11.76 22.47 5.30
CA VAL A 226 11.57 21.86 6.63
C VAL A 226 12.87 21.77 7.44
N GLY A 227 14.00 21.91 6.79
CA GLY A 227 15.33 21.86 7.43
C GLY A 227 15.81 23.18 8.03
N LYS A 228 15.06 24.27 7.79
CA LYS A 228 15.38 25.62 8.30
C LYS A 228 14.74 25.89 9.66
#